data_88ad798444fab03370801313d4a565c2
#
_entry.id   88ad798444fab03370801313d4a565c2
#
_cell.length_a   1.000
_cell.length_b   1.000
_cell.length_c   1.000
_cell.angle_alpha   90.00
_cell.angle_beta   90.00
_cell.angle_gamma   90.00
#
_symmetry.space_group_name_H-M   'P 1'
#
loop_
_entity.id
_entity.type
_entity.pdbx_description
1 polymer ?
#
loop_
_entity_poly.entity_id
_entity_poly.type
_entity_poly.pdbx_seq_one_letter_code
_entity_poly.pdbx_strand_id
1 'polypeptide(L)'
;MLFEGTRAVGVEYRQRGERKSAHAAKEVILSGGTFNSPQLLELSGVGARQRLQDLGIPVVHDLPRVGELLQDHFYVRTFWRCCRSITLNDDMASLFRKAGIGLKYLLFREGPLTISAGHAAAFVRTRPELKRPDAQIYFINFSAARRGGVLHAHSGFTCAVSQLQVESRGSVHIRSADPAAPPAIRYNYLAAENDWRSMVEGLKFVRRICATAPMRDYVAGEFMPGERVQTDEDWLAYCREMGETVFHPTSTCSMGAVVDEKLKVQGLSALRVVDASVIPAVPSGNINAAVIAVAEKAADLIRAE
;
A
#
# COMPACT_ATOMS: atom_id res chain seq x y z
N MET A 1 5.75 6.46 -24.44
CA MET A 1 5.60 7.92 -24.73
C MET A 1 6.31 8.24 -26.04
N LEU A 2 5.98 9.38 -26.66
CA LEU A 2 6.64 9.88 -27.88
C LEU A 2 7.62 10.99 -27.48
N PHE A 3 8.84 10.92 -28.05
CA PHE A 3 9.91 11.88 -27.74
C PHE A 3 10.48 12.50 -29.02
N GLU A 4 10.85 13.78 -28.95
CA GLU A 4 11.73 14.49 -29.88
C GLU A 4 13.01 14.86 -29.09
N GLY A 5 14.09 14.11 -29.31
CA GLY A 5 15.26 14.17 -28.45
C GLY A 5 14.90 13.82 -27.00
N THR A 6 15.06 14.78 -26.09
CA THR A 6 14.72 14.63 -24.65
C THR A 6 13.37 15.28 -24.28
N ARG A 7 12.62 15.78 -25.26
CA ARG A 7 11.31 16.39 -25.05
C ARG A 7 10.20 15.38 -25.24
N ALA A 8 9.32 15.21 -24.26
CA ALA A 8 8.07 14.44 -24.42
C ALA A 8 7.06 15.24 -25.25
N VAL A 9 6.57 14.65 -26.36
CA VAL A 9 5.67 15.31 -27.31
C VAL A 9 4.30 14.64 -27.40
N GLY A 10 4.09 13.51 -26.71
CA GLY A 10 2.82 12.81 -26.74
C GLY A 10 2.89 11.39 -26.21
N VAL A 11 1.81 10.67 -26.44
CA VAL A 11 1.67 9.27 -26.06
C VAL A 11 1.08 8.44 -27.20
N GLU A 12 1.54 7.20 -27.31
CA GLU A 12 0.90 6.18 -28.13
C GLU A 12 0.03 5.30 -27.21
N TYR A 13 -1.16 4.96 -27.65
CA TYR A 13 -2.10 4.16 -26.88
C TYR A 13 -2.93 3.25 -27.77
N ARG A 14 -3.54 2.22 -27.20
CA ARG A 14 -4.46 1.34 -27.91
C ARG A 14 -5.89 1.61 -27.47
N GLN A 15 -6.78 1.83 -28.45
CA GLN A 15 -8.20 2.01 -28.22
C GLN A 15 -8.98 1.07 -29.15
N ARG A 16 -9.79 0.17 -28.58
CA ARG A 16 -10.59 -0.84 -29.32
C ARG A 16 -9.76 -1.67 -30.30
N GLY A 17 -8.53 -2.03 -29.91
CA GLY A 17 -7.60 -2.79 -30.72
C GLY A 17 -6.72 -1.96 -31.65
N GLU A 18 -7.08 -0.74 -31.98
CA GLU A 18 -6.33 0.16 -32.86
C GLU A 18 -5.26 0.94 -32.09
N ARG A 19 -4.10 1.11 -32.73
CA ARG A 19 -2.99 1.94 -32.24
C ARG A 19 -3.27 3.39 -32.63
N LYS A 20 -3.19 4.30 -31.68
CA LYS A 20 -3.44 5.74 -31.84
C LYS A 20 -2.36 6.55 -31.13
N SER A 21 -2.16 7.79 -31.56
CA SER A 21 -1.27 8.76 -30.92
C SER A 21 -2.06 9.99 -30.49
N ALA A 22 -1.65 10.58 -29.38
CA ALA A 22 -2.11 11.88 -28.92
C ALA A 22 -0.88 12.75 -28.67
N HIS A 23 -0.86 13.95 -29.25
CA HIS A 23 0.25 14.91 -29.08
C HIS A 23 -0.08 15.91 -28.00
N ALA A 24 0.92 16.23 -27.16
CA ALA A 24 0.82 17.20 -26.10
C ALA A 24 1.25 18.58 -26.61
N ALA A 25 0.39 19.60 -26.46
CA ALA A 25 0.72 20.96 -26.79
C ALA A 25 1.75 21.58 -25.83
N LYS A 26 1.71 21.20 -24.55
CA LYS A 26 2.55 21.76 -23.49
C LYS A 26 3.44 20.69 -22.88
N GLU A 27 2.86 19.70 -22.21
CA GLU A 27 3.58 18.62 -21.52
C GLU A 27 2.77 17.34 -21.41
N VAL A 28 3.44 16.22 -21.11
CA VAL A 28 2.83 14.94 -20.75
C VAL A 28 2.92 14.79 -19.23
N ILE A 29 1.82 14.37 -18.59
CA ILE A 29 1.74 14.13 -17.15
C ILE A 29 1.42 12.65 -16.95
N LEU A 30 2.35 11.92 -16.31
CA LEU A 30 2.13 10.54 -15.91
C LEU A 30 1.47 10.49 -14.53
N SER A 31 0.34 9.79 -14.44
CA SER A 31 -0.40 9.51 -13.21
C SER A 31 -0.82 8.04 -13.16
N GLY A 32 0.09 7.15 -13.56
CA GLY A 32 -0.14 5.70 -13.64
C GLY A 32 -0.04 4.97 -12.30
N GLY A 33 0.36 5.68 -11.24
CA GLY A 33 0.59 5.11 -9.91
C GLY A 33 1.96 4.45 -9.79
N THR A 34 2.26 3.98 -8.60
CA THR A 34 3.58 3.50 -8.19
C THR A 34 4.12 2.35 -9.05
N PHE A 35 3.27 1.57 -9.71
CA PHE A 35 3.70 0.47 -10.55
C PHE A 35 3.76 0.85 -12.03
N ASN A 36 2.76 1.58 -12.53
CA ASN A 36 2.68 1.83 -13.97
C ASN A 36 3.48 3.07 -14.41
N SER A 37 3.68 4.07 -13.55
CA SER A 37 4.50 5.23 -13.94
C SER A 37 5.95 4.86 -14.22
N PRO A 38 6.68 4.11 -13.37
CA PRO A 38 8.01 3.62 -13.73
C PRO A 38 7.99 2.64 -14.91
N GLN A 39 6.97 1.79 -15.03
CA GLN A 39 6.80 0.90 -16.18
C GLN A 39 6.70 1.70 -17.49
N LEU A 40 5.89 2.75 -17.53
CA LEU A 40 5.74 3.61 -18.70
C LEU A 40 7.02 4.37 -19.03
N LEU A 41 7.77 4.81 -18.03
CA LEU A 41 9.08 5.44 -18.23
C LEU A 41 10.06 4.45 -18.88
N GLU A 42 10.23 3.24 -18.30
CA GLU A 42 11.14 2.23 -18.82
C GLU A 42 10.74 1.77 -20.24
N LEU A 43 9.47 1.47 -20.50
CA LEU A 43 8.96 1.14 -21.83
C LEU A 43 9.17 2.24 -22.88
N SER A 44 9.40 3.47 -22.43
CA SER A 44 9.64 4.63 -23.29
C SER A 44 11.12 5.00 -23.41
N GLY A 45 12.01 4.14 -22.91
CA GLY A 45 13.45 4.34 -22.99
C GLY A 45 14.03 5.23 -21.91
N VAL A 46 13.31 5.45 -20.81
CA VAL A 46 13.76 6.25 -19.64
C VAL A 46 13.95 5.32 -18.44
N GLY A 47 15.17 5.04 -18.05
CA GLY A 47 15.51 4.10 -16.99
C GLY A 47 16.98 3.72 -17.00
N ALA A 48 17.33 2.64 -16.29
CA ALA A 48 18.69 2.11 -16.26
C ALA A 48 19.10 1.60 -17.67
N ARG A 49 20.11 2.23 -18.26
CA ARG A 49 20.62 1.96 -19.62
C ARG A 49 20.78 0.47 -19.90
N GLN A 50 21.48 -0.26 -19.03
CA GLN A 50 21.75 -1.68 -19.24
C GLN A 50 20.47 -2.50 -19.31
N ARG A 51 19.52 -2.27 -18.40
CA ARG A 51 18.22 -2.97 -18.41
C ARG A 51 17.43 -2.72 -19.68
N LEU A 52 17.40 -1.48 -20.15
CA LEU A 52 16.69 -1.11 -21.37
C LEU A 52 17.31 -1.81 -22.60
N GLN A 53 18.64 -1.82 -22.68
CA GLN A 53 19.38 -2.48 -23.74
C GLN A 53 19.17 -4.00 -23.76
N ASP A 54 19.19 -4.65 -22.58
CA ASP A 54 18.95 -6.09 -22.42
C ASP A 54 17.55 -6.49 -22.91
N LEU A 55 16.58 -5.57 -22.86
CA LEU A 55 15.20 -5.75 -23.33
C LEU A 55 14.97 -5.23 -24.76
N GLY A 56 16.02 -4.79 -25.46
CA GLY A 56 15.93 -4.27 -26.83
C GLY A 56 15.21 -2.92 -26.93
N ILE A 57 15.14 -2.14 -25.85
CA ILE A 57 14.48 -0.83 -25.81
C ILE A 57 15.51 0.25 -26.09
N PRO A 58 15.32 1.13 -27.10
CA PRO A 58 16.17 2.26 -27.35
C PRO A 58 16.23 3.21 -26.14
N VAL A 59 17.44 3.60 -25.73
CA VAL A 59 17.64 4.49 -24.57
C VAL A 59 17.41 5.93 -25.00
N VAL A 60 16.39 6.58 -24.47
CA VAL A 60 16.12 8.02 -24.60
C VAL A 60 16.89 8.78 -23.52
N HIS A 61 16.82 8.31 -22.28
CA HIS A 61 17.52 8.93 -21.17
C HIS A 61 17.92 7.91 -20.12
N ASP A 62 19.20 7.95 -19.70
CA ASP A 62 19.72 7.07 -18.66
C ASP A 62 19.37 7.64 -17.27
N LEU A 63 18.37 7.07 -16.63
CA LEU A 63 17.86 7.47 -15.31
C LEU A 63 17.71 6.24 -14.42
N PRO A 64 18.80 5.72 -13.85
CA PRO A 64 18.85 4.39 -13.23
C PRO A 64 17.99 4.24 -11.98
N ARG A 65 17.48 5.34 -11.42
CA ARG A 65 16.61 5.31 -10.23
C ARG A 65 15.14 5.11 -10.55
N VAL A 66 14.73 5.06 -11.82
CA VAL A 66 13.35 4.71 -12.21
C VAL A 66 13.05 3.28 -11.78
N GLY A 67 11.94 3.12 -11.06
CA GLY A 67 11.49 1.83 -10.55
C GLY A 67 12.17 1.37 -9.25
N GLU A 68 13.19 2.08 -8.78
CA GLU A 68 13.90 1.77 -7.54
C GLU A 68 13.20 2.39 -6.31
N LEU A 69 13.67 2.02 -5.10
CA LEU A 69 13.20 2.58 -3.82
C LEU A 69 11.73 2.30 -3.47
N LEU A 70 11.09 1.32 -4.09
CA LEU A 70 9.73 0.92 -3.72
C LEU A 70 9.61 0.75 -2.20
N GLN A 71 8.66 1.44 -1.61
CA GLN A 71 8.24 1.28 -0.22
C GLN A 71 6.75 0.96 -0.17
N ASP A 72 6.35 0.17 0.81
CA ASP A 72 4.95 -0.12 1.07
C ASP A 72 4.78 -0.49 2.55
N HIS A 73 3.64 -0.19 3.11
CA HIS A 73 3.29 -0.68 4.43
C HIS A 73 2.93 -2.17 4.34
N PHE A 74 3.61 -2.94 5.16
CA PHE A 74 3.32 -4.34 5.39
C PHE A 74 2.45 -4.49 6.62
N TYR A 75 1.48 -5.40 6.63
CA TYR A 75 0.68 -5.62 7.81
C TYR A 75 0.41 -7.10 8.07
N VAL A 76 0.21 -7.43 9.34
CA VAL A 76 -0.06 -8.79 9.81
C VAL A 76 -1.29 -8.77 10.70
N ARG A 77 -2.16 -9.74 10.52
CA ARG A 77 -3.39 -9.89 11.30
C ARG A 77 -3.24 -10.97 12.37
N THR A 78 -3.81 -10.70 13.53
CA THR A 78 -4.09 -11.70 14.56
C THR A 78 -5.59 -11.85 14.71
N PHE A 79 -6.05 -13.06 14.98
CA PHE A 79 -7.48 -13.36 15.09
C PHE A 79 -7.80 -13.84 16.50
N TRP A 80 -8.89 -13.34 17.03
CA TRP A 80 -9.30 -13.56 18.43
C TRP A 80 -10.74 -14.08 18.47
N ARG A 81 -10.99 -15.05 19.35
CA ARG A 81 -12.34 -15.50 19.66
C ARG A 81 -12.97 -14.57 20.68
N CYS A 82 -14.21 -14.19 20.42
CA CYS A 82 -15.01 -13.42 21.36
C CYS A 82 -15.91 -14.37 22.17
N CYS A 83 -16.00 -14.12 23.50
CA CYS A 83 -16.86 -14.92 24.37
C CYS A 83 -18.33 -14.48 24.32
N ARG A 84 -18.66 -13.41 23.57
CA ARG A 84 -20.02 -12.88 23.40
C ARG A 84 -20.38 -12.81 21.93
N SER A 85 -21.65 -13.04 21.59
CA SER A 85 -22.16 -12.95 20.21
C SER A 85 -22.45 -11.50 19.79
N ILE A 86 -21.42 -10.68 19.68
CA ILE A 86 -21.48 -9.23 19.41
C ILE A 86 -20.67 -8.81 18.21
N THR A 87 -20.11 -9.74 17.46
CA THR A 87 -19.26 -9.45 16.31
C THR A 87 -20.07 -9.56 15.00
N LEU A 88 -19.54 -8.97 13.94
CA LEU A 88 -20.16 -9.05 12.62
C LEU A 88 -20.26 -10.51 12.11
N ASN A 89 -19.41 -11.44 12.60
CA ASN A 89 -19.54 -12.86 12.31
C ASN A 89 -20.90 -13.39 12.74
N ASP A 90 -21.37 -13.02 13.94
CA ASP A 90 -22.66 -13.43 14.49
C ASP A 90 -23.83 -12.84 13.69
N ASP A 91 -23.70 -11.57 13.30
CA ASP A 91 -24.71 -10.88 12.52
C ASP A 91 -24.83 -11.51 11.12
N MET A 92 -23.70 -11.84 10.51
CA MET A 92 -23.68 -12.47 9.18
C MET A 92 -24.08 -13.95 9.20
N ALA A 93 -24.06 -14.61 10.34
CA ALA A 93 -24.56 -15.98 10.49
C ALA A 93 -26.10 -16.05 10.53
N SER A 94 -26.80 -14.96 10.84
CA SER A 94 -28.25 -14.90 10.98
C SER A 94 -28.91 -14.13 9.83
N LEU A 95 -29.84 -14.75 9.11
CA LEU A 95 -30.62 -14.08 8.05
C LEU A 95 -31.43 -12.90 8.58
N PHE A 96 -32.03 -13.06 9.79
CA PHE A 96 -32.80 -11.98 10.43
C PHE A 96 -31.92 -10.78 10.79
N ARG A 97 -30.71 -11.00 11.34
CA ARG A 97 -29.78 -9.92 11.66
C ARG A 97 -29.29 -9.23 10.38
N LYS A 98 -28.96 -9.98 9.33
CA LYS A 98 -28.61 -9.40 8.02
C LYS A 98 -29.72 -8.51 7.47
N ALA A 99 -30.97 -9.00 7.48
CA ALA A 99 -32.11 -8.22 7.03
C ALA A 99 -32.31 -6.95 7.88
N GLY A 100 -32.16 -7.06 9.20
CA GLY A 100 -32.21 -5.92 10.13
C GLY A 100 -31.13 -4.87 9.85
N ILE A 101 -29.88 -5.28 9.58
CA ILE A 101 -28.79 -4.38 9.18
C ILE A 101 -29.12 -3.66 7.87
N GLY A 102 -29.63 -4.40 6.86
CA GLY A 102 -30.04 -3.83 5.59
C GLY A 102 -31.18 -2.82 5.75
N LEU A 103 -32.21 -3.17 6.52
CA LEU A 103 -33.35 -2.30 6.78
C LEU A 103 -32.94 -1.03 7.55
N LYS A 104 -32.13 -1.17 8.58
CA LYS A 104 -31.58 -0.03 9.33
C LYS A 104 -30.79 0.92 8.43
N TYR A 105 -29.98 0.39 7.54
CA TYR A 105 -29.26 1.21 6.57
C TYR A 105 -30.20 1.92 5.57
N LEU A 106 -31.20 1.21 5.05
CA LEU A 106 -32.14 1.80 4.08
C LEU A 106 -32.97 2.93 4.69
N LEU A 107 -33.46 2.74 5.92
CA LEU A 107 -34.35 3.70 6.58
C LEU A 107 -33.60 4.83 7.27
N PHE A 108 -32.48 4.55 7.92
CA PHE A 108 -31.81 5.52 8.81
C PHE A 108 -30.39 5.87 8.39
N ARG A 109 -29.79 5.18 7.38
CA ARG A 109 -28.37 5.34 7.00
C ARG A 109 -27.41 5.09 8.17
N GLU A 110 -27.72 4.13 9.01
CA GLU A 110 -26.96 3.75 10.20
C GLU A 110 -26.54 2.28 10.19
N GLY A 111 -25.61 1.94 11.12
CA GLY A 111 -25.18 0.57 11.38
C GLY A 111 -23.92 0.15 10.60
N PRO A 112 -23.61 -1.15 10.58
CA PRO A 112 -22.34 -1.66 10.04
C PRO A 112 -22.06 -1.32 8.58
N LEU A 113 -23.09 -1.05 7.76
CA LEU A 113 -22.92 -0.66 6.35
C LEU A 113 -22.46 0.79 6.15
N THR A 114 -22.40 1.59 7.21
CA THR A 114 -21.91 2.99 7.15
C THR A 114 -20.47 3.14 7.61
N ILE A 115 -19.86 2.07 8.12
CA ILE A 115 -18.54 2.11 8.76
C ILE A 115 -17.57 1.26 7.93
N SER A 116 -16.32 1.71 7.82
CA SER A 116 -15.26 0.89 7.23
C SER A 116 -14.94 -0.33 8.09
N ALA A 117 -14.25 -1.33 7.53
CA ALA A 117 -13.86 -2.54 8.25
C ALA A 117 -13.03 -2.26 9.52
N GLY A 118 -12.20 -1.22 9.52
CA GLY A 118 -11.45 -0.78 10.69
C GLY A 118 -12.29 0.14 11.58
N HIS A 119 -12.79 -0.36 12.70
CA HIS A 119 -13.63 0.39 13.62
C HIS A 119 -12.84 1.33 14.54
N ALA A 120 -11.60 0.95 14.87
CA ALA A 120 -10.68 1.76 15.64
C ALA A 120 -9.25 1.55 15.14
N ALA A 121 -8.41 2.57 15.32
CA ALA A 121 -6.99 2.48 15.07
C ALA A 121 -6.21 3.20 16.17
N ALA A 122 -5.02 2.69 16.46
CA ALA A 122 -4.08 3.31 17.37
C ALA A 122 -2.71 3.43 16.71
N PHE A 123 -2.06 4.57 16.91
CA PHE A 123 -0.67 4.81 16.54
C PHE A 123 0.17 4.67 17.79
N VAL A 124 1.05 3.68 17.83
CA VAL A 124 1.79 3.32 19.04
C VAL A 124 3.29 3.31 18.80
N ARG A 125 4.04 3.60 19.86
CA ARG A 125 5.46 3.31 19.93
C ARG A 125 5.60 1.88 20.46
N THR A 126 6.15 0.99 19.67
CA THR A 126 6.31 -0.41 20.09
C THR A 126 7.40 -0.56 21.14
N ARG A 127 8.35 0.37 21.17
CA ARG A 127 9.51 0.41 22.06
C ARG A 127 9.62 1.78 22.73
N PRO A 128 10.03 1.85 24.01
CA PRO A 128 10.03 3.10 24.79
C PRO A 128 11.01 4.16 24.27
N GLU A 129 12.13 3.76 23.66
CA GLU A 129 13.15 4.65 23.13
C GLU A 129 12.73 5.40 21.86
N LEU A 130 11.69 4.97 21.18
CA LEU A 130 11.22 5.61 19.95
C LEU A 130 10.61 6.99 20.23
N LYS A 131 10.95 7.97 19.41
CA LYS A 131 10.46 9.36 19.54
C LYS A 131 9.04 9.54 18.97
N ARG A 132 8.65 8.71 18.00
CA ARG A 132 7.35 8.76 17.30
C ARG A 132 6.78 7.36 17.14
N PRO A 133 5.46 7.23 16.90
CA PRO A 133 4.85 5.93 16.60
C PRO A 133 5.53 5.25 15.42
N ASP A 134 5.74 3.94 15.55
CA ASP A 134 6.34 3.08 14.54
C ASP A 134 5.40 1.97 14.08
N ALA A 135 4.25 1.79 14.76
CA ALA A 135 3.22 0.86 14.37
C ALA A 135 1.82 1.47 14.44
N GLN A 136 0.98 1.08 13.50
CA GLN A 136 -0.46 1.32 13.50
C GLN A 136 -1.18 0.01 13.77
N ILE A 137 -2.06 0.01 14.77
CA ILE A 137 -2.90 -1.13 15.13
C ILE A 137 -4.31 -0.83 14.69
N TYR A 138 -4.93 -1.76 13.96
CA TYR A 138 -6.33 -1.69 13.56
C TYR A 138 -7.14 -2.69 14.37
N PHE A 139 -8.31 -2.27 14.85
CA PHE A 139 -9.33 -3.15 15.40
C PHE A 139 -10.46 -3.33 14.39
N ILE A 140 -10.80 -4.58 14.08
CA ILE A 140 -11.80 -4.97 13.08
C ILE A 140 -12.79 -5.90 13.77
N ASN A 141 -14.07 -5.52 13.82
CA ASN A 141 -15.13 -6.25 14.53
C ASN A 141 -15.61 -7.50 13.79
N PHE A 142 -14.73 -8.19 13.10
CA PHE A 142 -14.97 -9.51 12.53
C PHE A 142 -13.68 -10.28 12.34
N SER A 143 -13.81 -11.56 12.08
CA SER A 143 -12.70 -12.48 11.83
C SER A 143 -12.97 -13.28 10.55
N ALA A 144 -11.97 -13.31 9.64
CA ALA A 144 -12.05 -14.00 8.36
C ALA A 144 -10.68 -14.59 7.99
N ALA A 145 -10.67 -15.76 7.35
CA ALA A 145 -9.42 -16.46 7.02
C ALA A 145 -8.47 -15.64 6.12
N ARG A 146 -9.02 -14.80 5.25
CA ARG A 146 -8.28 -13.88 4.37
C ARG A 146 -9.11 -12.64 4.07
N ARG A 147 -8.47 -11.59 3.55
CA ARG A 147 -9.14 -10.37 3.09
C ARG A 147 -10.21 -10.72 2.03
N GLY A 148 -11.45 -10.24 2.23
CA GLY A 148 -12.57 -10.54 1.33
C GLY A 148 -13.02 -12.01 1.33
N GLY A 149 -12.48 -12.84 2.21
CA GLY A 149 -12.83 -14.24 2.35
C GLY A 149 -14.08 -14.48 3.22
N VAL A 150 -14.42 -15.76 3.36
CA VAL A 150 -15.52 -16.19 4.23
C VAL A 150 -15.17 -15.88 5.68
N LEU A 151 -16.14 -15.35 6.42
CA LEU A 151 -16.02 -15.11 7.85
C LEU A 151 -15.90 -16.45 8.60
N HIS A 152 -15.13 -16.45 9.69
CA HIS A 152 -15.09 -17.62 10.57
C HIS A 152 -16.46 -17.89 11.17
N ALA A 153 -16.78 -19.16 11.43
CA ALA A 153 -18.08 -19.58 11.97
C ALA A 153 -18.27 -19.21 13.44
N HIS A 154 -17.22 -18.78 14.13
CA HIS A 154 -17.28 -18.36 15.53
C HIS A 154 -17.33 -16.84 15.64
N SER A 155 -17.86 -16.35 16.76
CA SER A 155 -17.76 -14.94 17.14
C SER A 155 -16.28 -14.57 17.29
N GLY A 156 -15.83 -13.52 16.59
CA GLY A 156 -14.43 -13.18 16.59
C GLY A 156 -14.15 -11.79 16.04
N PHE A 157 -12.98 -11.27 16.39
CA PHE A 157 -12.47 -9.99 15.91
C PHE A 157 -11.03 -10.14 15.42
N THR A 158 -10.57 -9.15 14.70
CA THR A 158 -9.20 -9.09 14.17
C THR A 158 -8.49 -7.87 14.71
N CYS A 159 -7.26 -8.05 15.17
CA CYS A 159 -6.31 -6.96 15.35
C CYS A 159 -5.24 -7.08 14.25
N ALA A 160 -4.97 -6.00 13.55
CA ALA A 160 -3.92 -5.97 12.54
C ALA A 160 -2.87 -4.93 12.92
N VAL A 161 -1.61 -5.27 12.71
CA VAL A 161 -0.47 -4.38 12.94
C VAL A 161 0.15 -4.04 11.60
N SER A 162 0.41 -2.75 11.36
CA SER A 162 1.17 -2.25 10.21
C SER A 162 2.33 -1.39 10.69
N GLN A 163 3.53 -1.64 10.17
CA GLN A 163 4.67 -0.77 10.43
C GLN A 163 4.47 0.60 9.76
N LEU A 164 4.97 1.66 10.38
CA LEU A 164 4.87 3.03 9.88
C LEU A 164 6.18 3.60 9.34
N GLN A 165 7.30 3.11 9.85
CA GLN A 165 8.64 3.59 9.51
C GLN A 165 9.35 2.53 8.67
N VAL A 166 9.07 2.51 7.36
CA VAL A 166 9.58 1.47 6.44
C VAL A 166 11.00 1.79 6.00
N GLU A 167 11.95 0.92 6.33
CA GLU A 167 13.35 1.01 5.91
C GLU A 167 13.70 0.07 4.75
N SER A 168 12.99 -1.05 4.60
CA SER A 168 13.14 -1.95 3.46
C SER A 168 12.84 -1.25 2.15
N ARG A 169 13.60 -1.58 1.12
CA ARG A 169 13.46 -1.01 -0.22
C ARG A 169 13.30 -2.13 -1.23
N GLY A 170 12.32 -1.96 -2.10
CA GLY A 170 12.04 -2.83 -3.21
C GLY A 170 12.21 -2.15 -4.56
N SER A 171 11.67 -2.77 -5.60
CA SER A 171 11.74 -2.24 -6.97
C SER A 171 10.56 -2.68 -7.84
N VAL A 172 10.34 -1.93 -8.92
CA VAL A 172 9.34 -2.22 -9.96
C VAL A 172 9.99 -2.04 -11.31
N HIS A 173 10.12 -3.11 -12.08
CA HIS A 173 10.77 -3.05 -13.37
C HIS A 173 10.04 -3.86 -14.44
N ILE A 174 10.12 -3.43 -15.68
CA ILE A 174 9.62 -4.18 -16.83
C ILE A 174 10.38 -5.50 -17.01
N ARG A 175 9.71 -6.50 -17.57
CA ARG A 175 10.28 -7.82 -17.91
C ARG A 175 10.48 -7.99 -19.42
N SER A 176 9.85 -7.15 -20.22
CA SER A 176 9.90 -7.18 -21.67
C SER A 176 9.48 -5.83 -22.25
N ALA A 177 9.65 -5.65 -23.54
CA ALA A 177 9.16 -4.47 -24.26
C ALA A 177 7.65 -4.48 -24.54
N ASP A 178 6.93 -5.55 -24.17
CA ASP A 178 5.48 -5.63 -24.31
C ASP A 178 4.77 -4.81 -23.22
N PRO A 179 4.04 -3.74 -23.57
CA PRO A 179 3.33 -2.91 -22.60
C PRO A 179 2.18 -3.63 -21.87
N ALA A 180 1.71 -4.77 -22.39
CA ALA A 180 0.69 -5.58 -21.75
C ALA A 180 1.27 -6.55 -20.70
N ALA A 181 2.58 -6.78 -20.70
CA ALA A 181 3.23 -7.63 -19.71
C ALA A 181 3.29 -6.93 -18.35
N PRO A 182 2.83 -7.57 -17.26
CA PRO A 182 2.93 -6.99 -15.93
C PRO A 182 4.39 -6.83 -15.49
N PRO A 183 4.75 -5.74 -14.79
CA PRO A 183 6.11 -5.54 -14.31
C PRO A 183 6.48 -6.55 -13.22
N ALA A 184 7.77 -6.72 -13.00
CA ALA A 184 8.30 -7.41 -11.83
C ALA A 184 8.21 -6.47 -10.62
N ILE A 185 7.40 -6.82 -9.63
CA ILE A 185 7.27 -6.07 -8.39
C ILE A 185 7.97 -6.86 -7.30
N ARG A 186 8.97 -6.26 -6.66
CA ARG A 186 9.72 -6.83 -5.55
C ARG A 186 9.62 -5.88 -4.36
N TYR A 187 8.81 -6.22 -3.38
CA TYR A 187 8.62 -5.38 -2.19
C TYR A 187 9.79 -5.44 -1.22
N ASN A 188 10.44 -6.60 -1.13
CA ASN A 188 11.54 -6.85 -0.18
C ASN A 188 11.16 -6.59 1.30
N TYR A 189 9.92 -6.94 1.69
CA TYR A 189 9.42 -6.74 3.04
C TYR A 189 10.30 -7.39 4.11
N LEU A 190 10.37 -6.74 5.27
CA LEU A 190 11.08 -7.23 6.46
C LEU A 190 12.58 -7.49 6.24
N ALA A 191 13.20 -6.90 5.21
CA ALA A 191 14.64 -7.03 4.96
C ALA A 191 15.45 -6.19 5.95
N ALA A 192 14.95 -5.02 6.34
CA ALA A 192 15.58 -4.18 7.36
C ALA A 192 15.21 -4.67 8.77
N GLU A 193 16.16 -4.61 9.70
CA GLU A 193 15.95 -5.05 11.08
C GLU A 193 14.82 -4.27 11.77
N ASN A 194 14.79 -2.95 11.59
CA ASN A 194 13.78 -2.12 12.21
C ASN A 194 12.35 -2.46 11.76
N ASP A 195 12.18 -2.90 10.52
CA ASP A 195 10.88 -3.27 9.97
C ASP A 195 10.31 -4.52 10.66
N TRP A 196 11.08 -5.60 10.74
CA TRP A 196 10.59 -6.82 11.38
C TRP A 196 10.47 -6.66 12.90
N ARG A 197 11.37 -5.90 13.55
CA ARG A 197 11.25 -5.61 14.99
C ARG A 197 9.96 -4.84 15.31
N SER A 198 9.64 -3.81 14.54
CA SER A 198 8.39 -3.05 14.74
C SER A 198 7.16 -3.93 14.56
N MET A 199 7.18 -4.88 13.61
CA MET A 199 6.09 -5.84 13.43
C MET A 199 5.97 -6.79 14.62
N VAL A 200 7.05 -7.44 15.03
CA VAL A 200 7.07 -8.38 16.16
C VAL A 200 6.62 -7.70 17.45
N GLU A 201 7.19 -6.55 17.78
CA GLU A 201 6.82 -5.81 19.00
C GLU A 201 5.37 -5.28 18.93
N GLY A 202 4.90 -4.88 17.75
CA GLY A 202 3.51 -4.49 17.53
C GLY A 202 2.53 -5.64 17.77
N LEU A 203 2.84 -6.85 17.31
CA LEU A 203 2.02 -8.04 17.54
C LEU A 203 2.01 -8.47 19.03
N LYS A 204 3.15 -8.42 19.69
CA LYS A 204 3.22 -8.59 21.15
C LYS A 204 2.42 -7.50 21.90
N PHE A 205 2.43 -6.27 21.40
CA PHE A 205 1.63 -5.17 21.95
C PHE A 205 0.14 -5.48 21.85
N VAL A 206 -0.34 -6.04 20.74
CA VAL A 206 -1.73 -6.49 20.59
C VAL A 206 -2.09 -7.54 21.65
N ARG A 207 -1.24 -8.54 21.92
CA ARG A 207 -1.47 -9.51 23.00
C ARG A 207 -1.62 -8.81 24.35
N ARG A 208 -0.78 -7.81 24.64
CA ARG A 208 -0.92 -7.02 25.89
C ARG A 208 -2.25 -6.28 25.95
N ILE A 209 -2.72 -5.66 24.85
CA ILE A 209 -4.04 -5.02 24.78
C ILE A 209 -5.14 -6.04 25.09
N CYS A 210 -5.15 -7.18 24.42
CA CYS A 210 -6.16 -8.22 24.60
C CYS A 210 -6.17 -8.83 26.01
N ALA A 211 -5.07 -8.75 26.76
CA ALA A 211 -4.96 -9.18 28.15
C ALA A 211 -5.40 -8.12 29.17
N THR A 212 -5.69 -6.88 28.77
CA THR A 212 -6.14 -5.81 29.69
C THR A 212 -7.54 -6.09 30.25
N ALA A 213 -7.82 -5.52 31.43
CA ALA A 213 -9.13 -5.70 32.09
C ALA A 213 -10.34 -5.37 31.21
N PRO A 214 -10.37 -4.25 30.45
CA PRO A 214 -11.48 -3.95 29.56
C PRO A 214 -11.71 -4.98 28.45
N MET A 215 -10.63 -5.60 27.93
CA MET A 215 -10.72 -6.58 26.85
C MET A 215 -11.01 -8.00 27.33
N ARG A 216 -10.58 -8.34 28.53
CA ARG A 216 -10.66 -9.69 29.09
C ARG A 216 -12.10 -10.23 29.15
N ASP A 217 -13.09 -9.35 29.36
CA ASP A 217 -14.51 -9.72 29.39
C ASP A 217 -15.10 -10.07 28.00
N TYR A 218 -14.33 -9.83 26.95
CA TYR A 218 -14.73 -10.10 25.56
C TYR A 218 -13.86 -11.17 24.89
N VAL A 219 -12.63 -11.38 25.34
CA VAL A 219 -11.66 -12.30 24.74
C VAL A 219 -11.80 -13.70 25.31
N ALA A 220 -12.20 -14.65 24.48
CA ALA A 220 -12.20 -16.07 24.83
C ALA A 220 -10.82 -16.74 24.61
N GLY A 221 -10.00 -16.17 23.73
CA GLY A 221 -8.66 -16.64 23.44
C GLY A 221 -8.15 -16.21 22.09
N GLU A 222 -6.85 -16.30 21.88
CA GLU A 222 -6.21 -16.07 20.60
C GLU A 222 -6.45 -17.27 19.67
N PHE A 223 -7.01 -17.03 18.49
CA PHE A 223 -7.27 -18.08 17.50
C PHE A 223 -6.08 -18.28 16.57
N MET A 224 -5.49 -17.17 16.11
CA MET A 224 -4.26 -17.17 15.31
C MET A 224 -3.41 -15.96 15.69
N PRO A 225 -2.08 -16.16 15.83
CA PRO A 225 -1.30 -17.38 15.61
C PRO A 225 -1.48 -18.45 16.69
N GLY A 226 -2.05 -18.14 17.85
CA GLY A 226 -2.25 -19.03 18.97
C GLY A 226 -1.01 -19.14 19.90
N GLU A 227 -1.17 -19.86 20.98
CA GLU A 227 -0.22 -19.89 22.10
C GLU A 227 1.18 -20.43 21.76
N ARG A 228 1.32 -21.18 20.66
CA ARG A 228 2.62 -21.76 20.23
C ARG A 228 3.62 -20.72 19.73
N VAL A 229 3.18 -19.54 19.33
CA VAL A 229 4.04 -18.47 18.87
C VAL A 229 4.44 -17.59 20.05
N GLN A 230 5.70 -17.72 20.50
CA GLN A 230 6.21 -17.08 21.72
C GLN A 230 7.51 -16.28 21.49
N THR A 231 8.46 -16.86 20.73
CA THR A 231 9.76 -16.24 20.48
C THR A 231 9.68 -15.20 19.37
N ASP A 232 10.70 -14.36 19.24
CA ASP A 232 10.78 -13.38 18.13
C ASP A 232 10.88 -14.08 16.78
N GLU A 233 11.56 -15.23 16.74
CA GLU A 233 11.67 -16.07 15.56
C GLU A 233 10.30 -16.63 15.14
N ASP A 234 9.49 -17.12 16.09
CA ASP A 234 8.13 -17.59 15.81
C ASP A 234 7.26 -16.46 15.24
N TRP A 235 7.33 -15.28 15.87
CA TRP A 235 6.59 -14.10 15.39
C TRP A 235 7.06 -13.68 14.01
N LEU A 236 8.34 -13.66 13.74
CA LEU A 236 8.87 -13.31 12.42
C LEU A 236 8.45 -14.34 11.35
N ALA A 237 8.45 -15.62 11.70
CA ALA A 237 7.94 -16.69 10.83
C ALA A 237 6.45 -16.45 10.52
N TYR A 238 5.64 -16.16 11.53
CA TYR A 238 4.23 -15.81 11.37
C TYR A 238 4.03 -14.56 10.49
N CYS A 239 4.85 -13.52 10.67
CA CYS A 239 4.83 -12.33 9.81
C CYS A 239 5.07 -12.69 8.35
N ARG A 240 6.04 -13.54 8.06
CA ARG A 240 6.38 -13.96 6.69
C ARG A 240 5.28 -14.81 6.04
N GLU A 241 4.59 -15.62 6.83
CA GLU A 241 3.49 -16.46 6.35
C GLU A 241 2.20 -15.69 6.13
N MET A 242 1.83 -14.82 7.08
CA MET A 242 0.50 -14.18 7.13
C MET A 242 0.48 -12.72 6.70
N GLY A 243 1.64 -12.15 6.45
CA GLY A 243 1.73 -10.74 6.11
C GLY A 243 1.36 -10.45 4.67
N GLU A 244 0.80 -9.28 4.47
CA GLU A 244 0.36 -8.81 3.15
C GLU A 244 0.48 -7.28 3.04
N THR A 245 0.34 -6.77 1.83
CA THR A 245 0.29 -5.33 1.55
C THR A 245 -1.00 -4.69 2.10
N VAL A 246 -0.91 -3.43 2.54
CA VAL A 246 -2.10 -2.59 2.76
C VAL A 246 -2.40 -1.67 1.56
N PHE A 247 -1.71 -1.90 0.43
CA PHE A 247 -1.86 -1.12 -0.81
C PHE A 247 -1.46 0.34 -0.66
N HIS A 248 -0.32 0.57 -0.02
CA HIS A 248 0.29 1.89 0.14
C HIS A 248 1.64 2.03 -0.59
N PRO A 249 1.83 1.45 -1.80
CA PRO A 249 3.12 1.53 -2.48
C PRO A 249 3.45 2.96 -2.89
N THR A 250 4.75 3.33 -2.75
CA THR A 250 5.28 4.66 -3.07
C THR A 250 6.69 4.57 -3.63
N SER A 251 7.28 5.70 -3.99
CA SER A 251 8.72 5.97 -4.11
C SER A 251 9.42 5.51 -5.39
N THR A 252 8.75 4.83 -6.32
CA THR A 252 9.36 4.27 -7.54
C THR A 252 9.75 5.32 -8.61
N CYS A 253 9.24 6.56 -8.49
CA CYS A 253 9.69 7.72 -9.24
C CYS A 253 10.04 8.87 -8.28
N SER A 254 10.77 8.54 -7.22
CA SER A 254 10.98 9.37 -6.04
C SER A 254 11.49 10.78 -6.37
N MET A 255 10.91 11.77 -5.67
CA MET A 255 11.40 13.14 -5.68
C MET A 255 12.85 13.19 -5.20
N GLY A 256 13.68 13.98 -5.90
CA GLY A 256 15.13 14.05 -5.68
C GLY A 256 15.93 12.96 -6.38
N ALA A 257 15.31 11.87 -6.84
CA ALA A 257 16.00 10.77 -7.53
C ALA A 257 15.53 10.59 -9.00
N VAL A 258 14.25 10.77 -9.28
CA VAL A 258 13.64 10.64 -10.62
C VAL A 258 12.98 11.93 -11.05
N VAL A 259 12.27 12.60 -10.13
CA VAL A 259 11.68 13.91 -10.39
C VAL A 259 12.28 14.98 -9.49
N ASP A 260 12.19 16.24 -9.92
CA ASP A 260 12.55 17.41 -9.12
C ASP A 260 11.39 17.82 -8.16
N GLU A 261 11.57 18.93 -7.44
CA GLU A 261 10.55 19.48 -6.52
C GLU A 261 9.32 20.04 -7.23
N LYS A 262 9.40 20.22 -8.56
CA LYS A 262 8.26 20.59 -9.43
C LYS A 262 7.65 19.37 -10.11
N LEU A 263 8.06 18.17 -9.70
CA LEU A 263 7.60 16.88 -10.24
C LEU A 263 7.96 16.65 -11.72
N LYS A 264 8.92 17.41 -12.27
CA LYS A 264 9.46 17.22 -13.62
C LYS A 264 10.47 16.09 -13.62
N VAL A 265 10.41 15.21 -14.63
CA VAL A 265 11.40 14.13 -14.77
C VAL A 265 12.76 14.72 -15.09
N GLN A 266 13.75 14.37 -14.27
CA GLN A 266 15.11 14.91 -14.37
C GLN A 266 15.74 14.58 -15.73
N GLY A 267 16.40 15.56 -16.34
CA GLY A 267 17.07 15.44 -17.63
C GLY A 267 16.15 15.40 -18.85
N LEU A 268 14.84 15.47 -18.66
CA LEU A 268 13.82 15.52 -19.72
C LEU A 268 13.03 16.82 -19.67
N SER A 269 12.41 17.19 -20.77
CA SER A 269 11.52 18.35 -20.84
C SER A 269 10.09 17.95 -21.21
N ALA A 270 9.13 18.75 -20.78
CA ALA A 270 7.70 18.55 -21.01
C ALA A 270 7.17 17.19 -20.51
N LEU A 271 7.69 16.69 -19.39
CA LEU A 271 7.27 15.44 -18.77
C LEU A 271 7.27 15.58 -17.23
N ARG A 272 6.14 15.24 -16.61
CA ARG A 272 5.99 15.13 -15.15
C ARG A 272 5.46 13.78 -14.73
N VAL A 273 5.72 13.42 -13.47
CA VAL A 273 5.04 12.31 -12.78
C VAL A 273 4.27 12.90 -11.59
N VAL A 274 2.96 12.60 -11.52
CA VAL A 274 2.07 13.14 -10.48
C VAL A 274 1.21 12.02 -9.91
N ASP A 275 1.76 11.25 -9.00
CA ASP A 275 1.09 10.17 -8.27
C ASP A 275 1.90 9.74 -7.05
N ALA A 276 1.52 8.63 -6.42
CA ALA A 276 2.20 8.12 -5.22
C ALA A 276 3.68 7.73 -5.44
N SER A 277 4.10 7.48 -6.69
CA SER A 277 5.48 7.10 -7.00
C SER A 277 6.50 8.19 -6.68
N VAL A 278 6.08 9.45 -6.67
CA VAL A 278 6.97 10.59 -6.40
C VAL A 278 7.26 10.83 -4.92
N ILE A 279 6.48 10.24 -4.02
CA ILE A 279 6.64 10.39 -2.57
C ILE A 279 7.97 9.75 -2.16
N PRO A 280 8.93 10.50 -1.58
CA PRO A 280 10.29 9.99 -1.34
C PRO A 280 10.39 8.98 -0.19
N ALA A 281 9.43 9.02 0.74
CA ALA A 281 9.31 8.06 1.82
C ALA A 281 7.83 7.87 2.15
N VAL A 282 7.41 6.62 2.35
CA VAL A 282 6.02 6.31 2.70
C VAL A 282 5.62 7.05 3.98
N PRO A 283 4.50 7.81 3.99
CA PRO A 283 4.05 8.54 5.18
C PRO A 283 3.69 7.60 6.33
N SER A 284 3.79 8.10 7.58
CA SER A 284 3.44 7.33 8.78
C SER A 284 1.92 7.19 8.96
N GLY A 285 1.25 6.55 8.01
CA GLY A 285 -0.21 6.35 7.98
C GLY A 285 -0.72 6.03 6.58
N ASN A 286 -2.04 6.02 6.41
CA ASN A 286 -2.67 5.77 5.11
C ASN A 286 -2.30 6.86 4.10
N ILE A 287 -1.90 6.47 2.89
CA ILE A 287 -1.29 7.39 1.92
C ILE A 287 -2.28 8.23 1.12
N ASN A 288 -3.58 7.93 1.13
CA ASN A 288 -4.55 8.57 0.25
C ASN A 288 -4.56 10.10 0.36
N ALA A 289 -4.58 10.63 1.59
CA ALA A 289 -4.54 12.07 1.82
C ALA A 289 -3.24 12.72 1.31
N ALA A 290 -2.11 12.05 1.49
CA ALA A 290 -0.81 12.51 0.98
C ALA A 290 -0.78 12.54 -0.55
N VAL A 291 -1.36 11.53 -1.21
CA VAL A 291 -1.45 11.48 -2.69
C VAL A 291 -2.34 12.60 -3.22
N ILE A 292 -3.48 12.87 -2.57
CA ILE A 292 -4.35 14.01 -2.92
C ILE A 292 -3.57 15.32 -2.75
N ALA A 293 -2.85 15.51 -1.65
CA ALA A 293 -2.05 16.72 -1.42
C ALA A 293 -0.96 16.91 -2.49
N VAL A 294 -0.30 15.83 -2.93
CA VAL A 294 0.66 15.87 -4.05
C VAL A 294 -0.03 16.30 -5.34
N ALA A 295 -1.22 15.77 -5.64
CA ALA A 295 -1.98 16.09 -6.85
C ALA A 295 -2.45 17.55 -6.87
N GLU A 296 -2.99 18.05 -5.75
CA GLU A 296 -3.41 19.45 -5.60
C GLU A 296 -2.21 20.41 -5.76
N LYS A 297 -1.10 20.11 -5.10
CA LYS A 297 0.13 20.91 -5.24
C LYS A 297 0.66 20.88 -6.67
N ALA A 298 0.63 19.73 -7.34
CA ALA A 298 1.03 19.60 -8.73
C ALA A 298 0.14 20.47 -9.66
N ALA A 299 -1.16 20.50 -9.42
CA ALA A 299 -2.08 21.32 -10.18
C ALA A 299 -1.73 22.82 -10.08
N ASP A 300 -1.37 23.30 -8.89
CA ASP A 300 -0.90 24.68 -8.69
C ASP A 300 0.42 24.96 -9.44
N LEU A 301 1.39 24.03 -9.36
CA LEU A 301 2.67 24.15 -10.06
C LEU A 301 2.50 24.19 -11.59
N ILE A 302 1.58 23.39 -12.14
CA ILE A 302 1.29 23.34 -13.57
C ILE A 302 0.61 24.63 -14.05
N ARG A 303 -0.29 25.20 -13.24
CA ARG A 303 -0.99 26.46 -13.58
C ARG A 303 -0.06 27.68 -13.52
N ALA A 304 0.96 27.64 -12.68
CA ALA A 304 1.92 28.74 -12.52
C ALA A 304 2.97 28.82 -13.64
N GLU A 305 3.04 27.84 -14.56
CA GLU A 305 3.91 27.77 -15.74
C GLU A 305 3.11 27.91 -17.06
#